data_4e662556722ceee93304e5c6ec8fc1c4
#
_entry.id   4e662556722ceee93304e5c6ec8fc1c4
#
_cell.length_a   1.000
_cell.length_b   1.000
_cell.length_c   1.000
_cell.angle_alpha   90.00
_cell.angle_beta   90.00
_cell.angle_gamma   90.00
#
_symmetry.space_group_name_H-M   'P 1'
#
loop_
_entity.id
_entity.type
_entity.pdbx_description
1 polymer ?
#
loop_
_entity_poly.entity_id
_entity_poly.type
_entity_poly.pdbx_seq_one_letter_code
_entity_poly.pdbx_strand_id
1 'polypeptide(L)'
;MYKRQAELIYAYCQAVRPRRAVEPAPTFSEYSLALGQTGCTVTRWSLRQENQFDLGHDFTDFVRRTAPDVVFLCSPNNPTGRLVPPQVLSELAELCRRQGIRLFVDECFLDLTEHGRSLTGLLAENPGLFILKAFTKSYGMAGVRLGYGLSADAGLLHSMSQAVQPWNVSSLAQAAGVAALRDQAFLQRTRQAIAAERPWLTAALRGLGFQVCDSHANYLLFHGPQGLHTALLDRGIAIRSCCDYCGLGPGWYRVAVRLHEENEALAEALACAVGRK
;
A
#
# COMPACT_ATOMS: atom_id res chain seq x y z
N MET A 1 0.46 18.52 -3.59
CA MET A 1 1.82 18.61 -3.01
C MET A 1 2.67 17.46 -3.54
N TYR A 2 3.86 17.73 -4.10
CA TYR A 2 4.76 16.71 -4.68
C TYR A 2 5.95 16.50 -3.76
N LYS A 3 6.21 15.25 -3.34
CA LYS A 3 7.27 14.88 -2.40
C LYS A 3 7.59 13.38 -2.51
N ARG A 4 8.57 12.87 -1.73
CA ARG A 4 8.76 11.43 -1.54
C ARG A 4 7.55 10.85 -0.81
N GLN A 5 7.08 9.66 -1.20
CA GLN A 5 5.90 9.02 -0.60
C GLN A 5 5.98 8.95 0.95
N ALA A 6 7.05 8.38 1.49
CA ALA A 6 7.24 8.29 2.94
C ALA A 6 7.27 9.68 3.60
N GLU A 7 7.97 10.66 2.99
CA GLU A 7 8.04 12.03 3.51
C GLU A 7 6.65 12.70 3.61
N LEU A 8 5.72 12.38 2.69
CA LEU A 8 4.34 12.89 2.77
C LEU A 8 3.57 12.28 3.95
N ILE A 9 3.83 11.01 4.30
CA ILE A 9 3.24 10.37 5.48
C ILE A 9 3.71 11.11 6.74
N TYR A 10 5.01 11.32 6.88
CA TYR A 10 5.58 12.03 8.03
C TYR A 10 5.12 13.50 8.09
N ALA A 11 5.13 14.21 6.95
CA ALA A 11 4.65 15.60 6.88
C ALA A 11 3.15 15.70 7.26
N TYR A 12 2.33 14.76 6.84
CA TYR A 12 0.93 14.68 7.22
C TYR A 12 0.78 14.50 8.73
N CYS A 13 1.47 13.53 9.33
CA CYS A 13 1.43 13.29 10.76
C CYS A 13 1.90 14.52 11.57
N GLN A 14 2.96 15.18 11.12
CA GLN A 14 3.49 16.40 11.77
C GLN A 14 2.52 17.59 11.64
N ALA A 15 1.81 17.72 10.53
CA ALA A 15 0.83 18.79 10.30
C ALA A 15 -0.47 18.56 11.10
N VAL A 16 -0.96 17.31 11.15
CA VAL A 16 -2.23 16.96 11.81
C VAL A 16 -2.06 16.78 13.32
N ARG A 17 -0.94 16.16 13.77
CA ARG A 17 -0.65 15.79 15.17
C ARG A 17 -1.83 15.11 15.87
N PRO A 18 -2.34 14.01 15.33
CA PRO A 18 -3.46 13.32 15.92
C PRO A 18 -3.06 12.71 17.27
N ARG A 19 -3.99 12.63 18.22
CA ARG A 19 -3.78 11.95 19.50
C ARG A 19 -4.09 10.47 19.40
N ARG A 20 -5.11 10.11 18.62
CA ARG A 20 -5.58 8.73 18.42
C ARG A 20 -5.72 8.44 16.94
N ALA A 21 -5.17 7.33 16.52
CA ALA A 21 -5.29 6.84 15.15
C ALA A 21 -5.78 5.39 15.12
N VAL A 22 -6.44 5.03 14.04
CA VAL A 22 -6.81 3.65 13.72
C VAL A 22 -6.17 3.24 12.39
N GLU A 23 -5.60 2.04 12.36
CA GLU A 23 -5.11 1.40 11.13
C GLU A 23 -5.49 -0.08 11.11
N PRO A 24 -5.76 -0.72 9.94
CA PRO A 24 -5.79 -2.17 9.83
C PRO A 24 -4.38 -2.75 10.04
N ALA A 25 -4.27 -4.01 10.48
CA ALA A 25 -3.01 -4.74 10.57
C ALA A 25 -3.22 -6.19 10.08
N PRO A 26 -2.34 -6.72 9.20
CA PRO A 26 -1.10 -6.09 8.72
C PRO A 26 -1.34 -4.96 7.71
N THR A 27 -0.51 -3.92 7.80
CA THR A 27 -0.42 -2.83 6.82
C THR A 27 0.99 -2.24 6.79
N PHE A 28 1.22 -1.20 6.01
CA PHE A 28 2.55 -0.60 5.85
C PHE A 28 3.02 0.09 7.14
N SER A 29 4.15 -0.35 7.70
CA SER A 29 4.65 0.05 9.02
C SER A 29 4.98 1.54 9.16
N GLU A 30 5.24 2.24 8.05
CA GLU A 30 5.57 3.67 8.09
C GLU A 30 4.42 4.54 8.64
N TYR A 31 3.16 4.08 8.58
CA TYR A 31 2.05 4.82 9.16
C TYR A 31 2.19 4.93 10.67
N SER A 32 2.29 3.79 11.36
CA SER A 32 2.45 3.78 12.82
C SER A 32 3.79 4.36 13.26
N LEU A 33 4.86 4.22 12.48
CA LEU A 33 6.14 4.86 12.77
C LEU A 33 6.03 6.39 12.72
N ALA A 34 5.41 6.95 11.68
CA ALA A 34 5.21 8.39 11.54
C ALA A 34 4.25 8.95 12.62
N LEU A 35 3.16 8.23 12.93
CA LEU A 35 2.22 8.57 13.99
C LEU A 35 2.91 8.56 15.36
N GLY A 36 3.75 7.56 15.63
CA GLY A 36 4.50 7.43 16.88
C GLY A 36 5.44 8.61 17.14
N GLN A 37 6.03 9.20 16.08
CA GLN A 37 6.88 10.40 16.23
C GLN A 37 6.13 11.64 16.69
N THR A 38 4.80 11.66 16.55
CA THR A 38 3.96 12.77 17.06
C THR A 38 3.32 12.47 18.42
N GLY A 39 3.66 11.33 19.04
CA GLY A 39 3.06 10.89 20.31
C GLY A 39 1.63 10.31 20.14
N CYS A 40 1.24 9.95 18.94
CA CYS A 40 -0.08 9.41 18.65
C CYS A 40 -0.23 7.97 19.18
N THR A 41 -1.36 7.68 19.83
CA THR A 41 -1.75 6.31 20.16
C THR A 41 -2.42 5.65 18.97
N VAL A 42 -1.84 4.53 18.49
CA VAL A 42 -2.36 3.79 17.35
C VAL A 42 -3.11 2.55 17.81
N THR A 43 -4.40 2.48 17.50
CA THR A 43 -5.23 1.28 17.70
C THR A 43 -5.33 0.50 16.40
N ARG A 44 -5.06 -0.81 16.45
CA ARG A 44 -5.04 -1.66 15.27
C ARG A 44 -6.28 -2.51 15.18
N TRP A 45 -6.83 -2.59 13.98
CA TRP A 45 -7.85 -3.57 13.60
C TRP A 45 -7.17 -4.78 12.96
N SER A 46 -7.28 -5.95 13.59
CA SER A 46 -6.63 -7.17 13.08
C SER A 46 -7.39 -7.72 11.88
N LEU A 47 -6.75 -7.68 10.72
CA LEU A 47 -7.17 -8.42 9.54
C LEU A 47 -6.86 -9.90 9.75
N ARG A 48 -7.75 -10.77 9.26
CA ARG A 48 -7.68 -12.22 9.52
C ARG A 48 -7.31 -13.00 8.27
N GLN A 49 -6.44 -13.99 8.44
CA GLN A 49 -6.03 -14.87 7.36
C GLN A 49 -7.22 -15.69 6.81
N GLU A 50 -8.14 -16.11 7.71
CA GLU A 50 -9.30 -16.93 7.38
C GLU A 50 -10.23 -16.29 6.35
N ASN A 51 -10.28 -14.97 6.30
CA ASN A 51 -11.02 -14.20 5.30
C ASN A 51 -10.11 -13.53 4.26
N GLN A 52 -8.92 -14.07 4.03
CA GLN A 52 -7.94 -13.54 3.07
C GLN A 52 -7.51 -12.09 3.37
N PHE A 53 -7.51 -11.70 4.65
CA PHE A 53 -7.21 -10.32 5.09
C PHE A 53 -8.14 -9.25 4.50
N ASP A 54 -9.38 -9.61 4.18
CA ASP A 54 -10.37 -8.65 3.70
C ASP A 54 -10.80 -7.68 4.81
N LEU A 55 -11.05 -6.45 4.41
CA LEU A 55 -11.61 -5.42 5.26
C LEU A 55 -13.11 -5.34 5.03
N GLY A 56 -13.90 -5.66 6.06
CA GLY A 56 -15.36 -5.68 6.01
C GLY A 56 -16.01 -4.42 6.62
N HIS A 57 -17.36 -4.42 6.64
CA HIS A 57 -18.17 -3.35 7.24
C HIS A 57 -17.96 -3.21 8.76
N ASP A 58 -17.58 -4.31 9.43
CA ASP A 58 -17.23 -4.35 10.84
C ASP A 58 -16.07 -3.41 11.22
N PHE A 59 -15.17 -3.13 10.27
CA PHE A 59 -14.15 -2.11 10.45
C PHE A 59 -14.76 -0.70 10.54
N THR A 60 -15.75 -0.38 9.72
CA THR A 60 -16.45 0.91 9.79
C THR A 60 -17.16 1.09 11.13
N ASP A 61 -17.78 0.01 11.66
CA ASP A 61 -18.37 0.01 12.99
C ASP A 61 -17.35 0.16 14.11
N PHE A 62 -16.18 -0.45 13.96
CA PHE A 62 -15.07 -0.26 14.88
C PHE A 62 -14.56 1.18 14.91
N VAL A 63 -14.36 1.81 13.73
CA VAL A 63 -13.99 3.23 13.63
C VAL A 63 -15.05 4.12 14.29
N ARG A 64 -16.33 3.84 14.06
CA ARG A 64 -17.44 4.59 14.68
C ARG A 64 -17.38 4.55 16.21
N ARG A 65 -17.14 3.39 16.81
CA ARG A 65 -17.04 3.22 18.27
C ARG A 65 -15.76 3.81 18.86
N THR A 66 -14.64 3.69 18.14
CA THR A 66 -13.34 4.17 18.60
C THR A 66 -13.23 5.69 18.50
N ALA A 67 -13.92 6.29 17.53
CA ALA A 67 -13.92 7.72 17.23
C ALA A 67 -12.49 8.31 17.27
N PRO A 68 -11.54 7.83 16.40
CA PRO A 68 -10.19 8.33 16.36
C PRO A 68 -10.12 9.72 15.73
N ASP A 69 -8.99 10.40 15.86
CA ASP A 69 -8.76 11.66 15.16
C ASP A 69 -8.45 11.43 13.67
N VAL A 70 -7.84 10.26 13.36
CA VAL A 70 -7.49 9.88 11.98
C VAL A 70 -7.57 8.37 11.78
N VAL A 71 -7.99 7.96 10.58
CA VAL A 71 -7.90 6.58 10.08
C VAL A 71 -6.87 6.55 8.96
N PHE A 72 -5.91 5.61 9.04
CA PHE A 72 -4.98 5.29 7.96
C PHE A 72 -5.45 4.03 7.23
N LEU A 73 -5.50 4.09 5.91
CA LEU A 73 -5.96 3.01 5.05
C LEU A 73 -5.04 2.90 3.83
N CYS A 74 -4.70 1.67 3.43
CA CYS A 74 -3.96 1.38 2.21
C CYS A 74 -4.84 0.52 1.29
N SER A 75 -5.03 0.95 0.05
CA SER A 75 -5.84 0.21 -0.92
C SER A 75 -5.25 0.33 -2.34
N PRO A 76 -4.71 -0.76 -2.91
CA PRO A 76 -4.51 -2.09 -2.33
C PRO A 76 -3.59 -2.10 -1.11
N ASN A 77 -3.93 -2.91 -0.12
CA ASN A 77 -3.18 -2.97 1.12
C ASN A 77 -1.80 -3.63 0.95
N ASN A 78 -0.77 -3.06 1.51
CA ASN A 78 0.56 -3.64 1.61
C ASN A 78 0.75 -4.22 3.03
N PRO A 79 0.96 -5.56 3.20
CA PRO A 79 1.50 -6.49 2.20
C PRO A 79 0.46 -7.40 1.52
N THR A 80 -0.84 -7.34 1.87
CA THR A 80 -1.83 -8.36 1.49
C THR A 80 -2.25 -8.30 0.01
N GLY A 81 -2.11 -7.13 -0.64
CA GLY A 81 -2.57 -6.91 -2.01
C GLY A 81 -4.10 -6.76 -2.14
N ARG A 82 -4.85 -6.79 -1.02
CA ARG A 82 -6.31 -6.70 -1.05
C ARG A 82 -6.76 -5.27 -1.31
N LEU A 83 -7.75 -5.12 -2.19
CA LEU A 83 -8.51 -3.88 -2.33
C LEU A 83 -9.56 -3.80 -1.21
N VAL A 84 -9.75 -2.61 -0.67
CA VAL A 84 -10.91 -2.36 0.18
C VAL A 84 -12.15 -2.35 -0.72
N PRO A 85 -13.21 -3.11 -0.39
CA PRO A 85 -14.44 -3.12 -1.17
C PRO A 85 -15.01 -1.70 -1.34
N PRO A 86 -15.47 -1.31 -2.54
CA PRO A 86 -15.94 0.06 -2.81
C PRO A 86 -17.04 0.52 -1.85
N GLN A 87 -17.91 -0.39 -1.43
CA GLN A 87 -19.00 -0.09 -0.47
C GLN A 87 -18.43 0.29 0.90
N VAL A 88 -17.50 -0.52 1.43
CA VAL A 88 -16.84 -0.27 2.72
C VAL A 88 -16.06 1.04 2.67
N LEU A 89 -15.36 1.30 1.55
CA LEU A 89 -14.58 2.51 1.35
C LEU A 89 -15.47 3.77 1.33
N SER A 90 -16.61 3.71 0.65
CA SER A 90 -17.58 4.81 0.60
C SER A 90 -18.25 5.06 1.96
N GLU A 91 -18.65 4.01 2.66
CA GLU A 91 -19.22 4.10 4.01
C GLU A 91 -18.24 4.68 5.02
N LEU A 92 -16.98 4.23 4.97
CA LEU A 92 -15.93 4.75 5.83
C LEU A 92 -15.65 6.23 5.56
N ALA A 93 -15.54 6.62 4.28
CA ALA A 93 -15.32 8.00 3.89
C ALA A 93 -16.47 8.92 4.38
N GLU A 94 -17.71 8.47 4.24
CA GLU A 94 -18.88 9.23 4.71
C GLU A 94 -18.96 9.27 6.24
N LEU A 95 -18.68 8.16 6.94
CA LEU A 95 -18.58 8.15 8.40
C LEU A 95 -17.55 9.16 8.90
N CYS A 96 -16.33 9.12 8.32
CA CYS A 96 -15.23 10.01 8.69
C CYS A 96 -15.63 11.47 8.46
N ARG A 97 -16.23 11.79 7.32
CA ARG A 97 -16.73 13.14 6.99
C ARG A 97 -17.75 13.64 8.02
N ARG A 98 -18.76 12.81 8.37
CA ARG A 98 -19.81 13.18 9.32
C ARG A 98 -19.30 13.38 10.74
N GLN A 99 -18.31 12.58 11.17
CA GLN A 99 -17.80 12.64 12.53
C GLN A 99 -16.55 13.54 12.69
N GLY A 100 -16.13 14.21 11.61
CA GLY A 100 -14.92 15.05 11.63
C GLY A 100 -13.64 14.26 11.81
N ILE A 101 -13.64 12.96 11.51
CA ILE A 101 -12.48 12.09 11.53
C ILE A 101 -11.70 12.30 10.23
N ARG A 102 -10.38 12.50 10.32
CA ARG A 102 -9.54 12.57 9.11
C ARG A 102 -9.36 11.17 8.52
N LEU A 103 -9.36 11.06 7.19
CA LEU A 103 -9.13 9.82 6.48
C LEU A 103 -7.92 9.96 5.56
N PHE A 104 -6.84 9.24 5.89
CA PHE A 104 -5.64 9.12 5.07
C PHE A 104 -5.72 7.82 4.25
N VAL A 105 -5.74 7.93 2.91
CA VAL A 105 -5.80 6.77 2.01
C VAL A 105 -4.55 6.70 1.16
N ASP A 106 -3.78 5.63 1.31
CA ASP A 106 -2.63 5.33 0.46
C ASP A 106 -3.09 4.53 -0.76
N GLU A 107 -3.11 5.21 -1.90
CA GLU A 107 -3.46 4.65 -3.21
C GLU A 107 -2.22 4.41 -4.10
N CYS A 108 -1.03 4.24 -3.51
CA CYS A 108 0.21 4.15 -4.28
C CYS A 108 0.29 2.96 -5.23
N PHE A 109 -0.48 1.91 -4.99
CA PHE A 109 -0.57 0.73 -5.87
C PHE A 109 -1.85 0.72 -6.73
N LEU A 110 -2.79 1.64 -6.48
CA LEU A 110 -4.11 1.60 -7.08
C LEU A 110 -4.07 1.72 -8.61
N ASP A 111 -3.19 2.56 -9.14
CA ASP A 111 -3.06 2.77 -10.60
C ASP A 111 -2.59 1.51 -11.35
N LEU A 112 -2.10 0.50 -10.64
CA LEU A 112 -1.68 -0.80 -11.18
C LEU A 112 -2.77 -1.87 -11.11
N THR A 113 -3.95 -1.54 -10.60
CA THR A 113 -5.07 -2.47 -10.48
C THR A 113 -6.06 -2.34 -11.63
N GLU A 114 -6.79 -3.42 -11.91
CA GLU A 114 -7.82 -3.45 -12.95
C GLU A 114 -9.15 -2.87 -12.45
N HIS A 115 -9.46 -3.02 -11.15
CA HIS A 115 -10.78 -2.76 -10.57
C HIS A 115 -10.78 -1.72 -9.44
N GLY A 116 -9.62 -1.15 -9.12
CA GLY A 116 -9.51 -0.16 -8.06
C GLY A 116 -10.18 1.17 -8.43
N ARG A 117 -10.93 1.75 -7.49
CA ARG A 117 -11.53 3.08 -7.64
C ARG A 117 -10.87 4.05 -6.66
N SER A 118 -10.37 5.15 -7.21
CA SER A 118 -9.81 6.24 -6.41
C SER A 118 -10.91 7.04 -5.71
N LEU A 119 -10.62 7.51 -4.49
CA LEU A 119 -11.48 8.44 -3.77
C LEU A 119 -11.33 9.91 -4.22
N THR A 120 -10.57 10.18 -5.28
CA THR A 120 -10.34 11.55 -5.77
C THR A 120 -11.64 12.32 -6.06
N GLY A 121 -12.68 11.62 -6.50
CA GLY A 121 -14.02 12.22 -6.72
C GLY A 121 -14.70 12.77 -5.46
N LEU A 122 -14.27 12.34 -4.26
CA LEU A 122 -14.84 12.78 -2.98
C LEU A 122 -14.07 13.94 -2.35
N LEU A 123 -12.93 14.36 -2.91
CA LEU A 123 -12.08 15.38 -2.30
C LEU A 123 -12.78 16.71 -2.08
N ALA A 124 -13.56 17.18 -3.05
CA ALA A 124 -14.26 18.46 -2.97
C ALA A 124 -15.27 18.52 -1.81
N GLU A 125 -15.90 17.39 -1.50
CA GLU A 125 -16.96 17.28 -0.49
C GLU A 125 -16.42 16.80 0.87
N ASN A 126 -15.18 16.34 0.92
CA ASN A 126 -14.56 15.79 2.12
C ASN A 126 -13.18 16.41 2.39
N PRO A 127 -13.11 17.58 3.03
CA PRO A 127 -11.82 18.23 3.34
C PRO A 127 -10.97 17.42 4.33
N GLY A 128 -11.56 16.50 5.10
CA GLY A 128 -10.83 15.56 5.98
C GLY A 128 -10.11 14.44 5.23
N LEU A 129 -10.36 14.26 3.93
CA LEU A 129 -9.73 13.24 3.11
C LEU A 129 -8.37 13.69 2.58
N PHE A 130 -7.36 12.83 2.76
CA PHE A 130 -6.05 12.95 2.13
C PHE A 130 -5.72 11.67 1.35
N ILE A 131 -5.34 11.80 0.09
CA ILE A 131 -4.99 10.68 -0.78
C ILE A 131 -3.50 10.77 -1.11
N LEU A 132 -2.78 9.67 -0.86
CA LEU A 132 -1.37 9.53 -1.20
C LEU A 132 -1.21 8.74 -2.50
N LYS A 133 -0.39 9.24 -3.42
CA LYS A 133 -0.02 8.60 -4.70
C LYS A 133 1.50 8.59 -4.87
N ALA A 134 2.04 7.61 -5.61
CA ALA A 134 3.47 7.53 -5.86
C ALA A 134 3.81 7.08 -7.28
N PHE A 135 4.76 7.75 -7.90
CA PHE A 135 5.36 7.35 -9.17
C PHE A 135 6.29 6.13 -9.03
N THR A 136 6.77 5.90 -7.81
CA THR A 136 7.65 4.77 -7.47
C THR A 136 7.14 3.43 -7.97
N LYS A 137 5.82 3.22 -7.89
CA LYS A 137 5.16 1.96 -8.25
C LYS A 137 4.56 2.02 -9.63
N SER A 138 3.71 3.03 -9.87
CA SER A 138 2.93 3.15 -11.11
C SER A 138 3.81 3.30 -12.36
N TYR A 139 4.97 3.93 -12.23
CA TYR A 139 5.89 4.18 -13.35
C TYR A 139 7.29 3.58 -13.14
N GLY A 140 7.48 2.71 -12.16
CA GLY A 140 8.78 2.08 -11.90
C GLY A 140 9.90 3.06 -11.49
N MET A 141 9.55 4.29 -11.06
CA MET A 141 10.49 5.38 -10.82
C MET A 141 11.01 5.42 -9.38
N ALA A 142 11.45 4.29 -8.85
CA ALA A 142 11.88 4.17 -7.46
C ALA A 142 13.06 5.10 -7.12
N GLY A 143 14.05 5.21 -8.02
CA GLY A 143 15.23 6.06 -7.85
C GLY A 143 14.95 7.55 -7.94
N VAL A 144 13.91 7.98 -8.65
CA VAL A 144 13.52 9.38 -8.83
C VAL A 144 12.93 9.99 -7.56
N ARG A 145 12.41 9.16 -6.66
CA ARG A 145 11.89 9.57 -5.34
C ARG A 145 10.74 10.58 -5.43
N LEU A 146 9.74 10.32 -6.27
CA LEU A 146 8.60 11.19 -6.50
C LEU A 146 7.28 10.55 -6.06
N GLY A 147 6.44 11.33 -5.40
CA GLY A 147 5.06 11.05 -5.03
C GLY A 147 4.27 12.32 -4.87
N TYR A 148 2.98 12.22 -4.66
CA TYR A 148 2.13 13.39 -4.42
C TYR A 148 0.96 13.05 -3.51
N GLY A 149 0.48 14.08 -2.80
CA GLY A 149 -0.70 14.03 -1.96
C GLY A 149 -1.77 14.98 -2.48
N LEU A 150 -3.03 14.56 -2.35
CA LEU A 150 -4.22 15.31 -2.76
C LEU A 150 -5.11 15.53 -1.53
N SER A 151 -5.56 16.76 -1.34
CA SER A 151 -6.57 17.14 -0.34
C SER A 151 -7.26 18.43 -0.79
N ALA A 152 -8.51 18.62 -0.39
CA ALA A 152 -9.21 19.89 -0.54
C ALA A 152 -8.92 20.87 0.61
N ASP A 153 -8.30 20.40 1.71
CA ASP A 153 -7.89 21.23 2.84
C ASP A 153 -6.61 21.99 2.53
N ALA A 154 -6.74 23.23 2.05
CA ALA A 154 -5.59 24.10 1.75
C ALA A 154 -4.75 24.41 3.00
N GLY A 155 -5.36 24.50 4.18
CA GLY A 155 -4.68 24.72 5.46
C GLY A 155 -3.78 23.54 5.83
N LEU A 156 -4.28 22.32 5.64
CA LEU A 156 -3.47 21.09 5.80
C LEU A 156 -2.28 21.10 4.84
N LEU A 157 -2.50 21.35 3.56
CA LEU A 157 -1.43 21.36 2.55
C LEU A 157 -0.37 22.42 2.87
N HIS A 158 -0.78 23.59 3.35
CA HIS A 158 0.14 24.64 3.82
C HIS A 158 0.95 24.15 5.03
N SER A 159 0.30 23.61 6.07
CA SER A 159 0.98 23.08 7.26
C SER A 159 1.96 21.95 6.92
N MET A 160 1.57 21.04 6.02
CA MET A 160 2.49 20.02 5.51
C MET A 160 3.69 20.61 4.78
N SER A 161 3.52 21.71 4.04
CA SER A 161 4.63 22.36 3.34
C SER A 161 5.65 22.99 4.31
N GLN A 162 5.21 23.42 5.48
CA GLN A 162 6.07 23.94 6.54
C GLN A 162 6.80 22.83 7.33
N ALA A 163 6.26 21.62 7.32
CA ALA A 163 6.84 20.46 8.03
C ALA A 163 7.98 19.77 7.27
N VAL A 164 8.31 20.21 6.07
CA VAL A 164 9.32 19.60 5.20
C VAL A 164 10.31 20.63 4.67
N GLN A 165 11.51 20.18 4.29
CA GLN A 165 12.52 21.02 3.71
C GLN A 165 12.07 21.64 2.37
N PRO A 166 12.40 22.92 2.09
CA PRO A 166 12.16 23.50 0.78
C PRO A 166 12.98 22.78 -0.31
N TRP A 167 12.48 22.81 -1.54
CA TRP A 167 13.14 22.26 -2.75
C TRP A 167 13.58 20.79 -2.69
N ASN A 168 12.95 19.98 -1.86
CA ASN A 168 13.29 18.57 -1.70
C ASN A 168 12.89 17.67 -2.88
N VAL A 169 12.20 18.19 -3.91
CA VAL A 169 11.96 17.50 -5.18
C VAL A 169 12.85 18.10 -6.25
N SER A 170 13.79 17.32 -6.78
CA SER A 170 14.71 17.76 -7.81
C SER A 170 13.98 18.15 -9.12
N SER A 171 14.57 19.04 -9.91
CA SER A 171 14.01 19.40 -11.22
C SER A 171 13.91 18.21 -12.17
N LEU A 172 14.84 17.25 -12.09
CA LEU A 172 14.77 16.00 -12.84
C LEU A 172 13.56 15.16 -12.45
N ALA A 173 13.27 15.06 -11.14
CA ALA A 173 12.08 14.34 -10.66
C ALA A 173 10.78 15.02 -11.13
N GLN A 174 10.73 16.36 -11.12
CA GLN A 174 9.57 17.11 -11.60
C GLN A 174 9.35 16.88 -13.11
N ALA A 175 10.40 17.00 -13.92
CA ALA A 175 10.33 16.75 -15.37
C ALA A 175 9.89 15.31 -15.67
N ALA A 176 10.49 14.32 -14.98
CA ALA A 176 10.12 12.90 -15.13
C ALA A 176 8.66 12.64 -14.72
N GLY A 177 8.18 13.26 -13.64
CA GLY A 177 6.78 13.12 -13.20
C GLY A 177 5.79 13.69 -14.21
N VAL A 178 6.07 14.87 -14.77
CA VAL A 178 5.22 15.47 -15.83
C VAL A 178 5.18 14.59 -17.07
N ALA A 179 6.34 14.07 -17.51
CA ALA A 179 6.41 13.15 -18.64
C ALA A 179 5.62 11.86 -18.38
N ALA A 180 5.78 11.26 -17.19
CA ALA A 180 5.09 10.04 -16.79
C ALA A 180 3.56 10.20 -16.79
N LEU A 181 3.03 11.31 -16.28
CA LEU A 181 1.57 11.57 -16.28
C LEU A 181 0.97 11.68 -17.69
N ARG A 182 1.78 11.99 -18.70
CA ARG A 182 1.36 12.05 -20.10
C ARG A 182 1.37 10.68 -20.78
N ASP A 183 2.12 9.70 -20.25
CA ASP A 183 2.23 8.35 -20.82
C ASP A 183 1.20 7.38 -20.23
N GLN A 184 -0.05 7.57 -20.59
CA GLN A 184 -1.13 6.67 -20.17
C GLN A 184 -0.99 5.27 -20.78
N ALA A 185 -0.34 5.15 -21.93
CA ALA A 185 -0.10 3.88 -22.60
C ALA A 185 0.86 3.00 -21.78
N PHE A 186 1.84 3.59 -21.09
CA PHE A 186 2.72 2.85 -20.18
C PHE A 186 1.93 2.17 -19.07
N LEU A 187 1.05 2.92 -18.38
CA LEU A 187 0.21 2.35 -17.31
C LEU A 187 -0.70 1.24 -17.83
N GLN A 188 -1.28 1.42 -19.01
CA GLN A 188 -2.14 0.39 -19.61
C GLN A 188 -1.37 -0.89 -19.89
N ARG A 189 -0.19 -0.81 -20.53
CA ARG A 189 0.68 -1.97 -20.78
C ARG A 189 1.10 -2.65 -19.45
N THR A 190 1.44 -1.86 -18.45
CA THR A 190 1.83 -2.39 -17.12
C THR A 190 0.68 -3.15 -16.46
N ARG A 191 -0.54 -2.60 -16.49
CA ARG A 191 -1.74 -3.30 -15.98
C ARG A 191 -1.98 -4.62 -16.70
N GLN A 192 -1.88 -4.62 -18.05
CA GLN A 192 -2.06 -5.82 -18.86
C GLN A 192 -1.03 -6.91 -18.51
N ALA A 193 0.25 -6.52 -18.36
CA ALA A 193 1.30 -7.46 -17.94
C ALA A 193 1.02 -8.04 -16.55
N ILE A 194 0.64 -7.21 -15.57
CA ILE A 194 0.28 -7.67 -14.21
C ILE A 194 -0.93 -8.61 -14.26
N ALA A 195 -1.96 -8.26 -15.05
CA ALA A 195 -3.18 -9.06 -15.18
C ALA A 195 -2.92 -10.45 -15.78
N ALA A 196 -1.98 -10.55 -16.71
CA ALA A 196 -1.57 -11.83 -17.30
C ALA A 196 -0.71 -12.66 -16.34
N GLU A 197 0.28 -12.04 -15.70
CA GLU A 197 1.31 -12.74 -14.93
C GLU A 197 0.88 -13.09 -13.50
N ARG A 198 0.05 -12.26 -12.86
CA ARG A 198 -0.39 -12.51 -11.47
C ARG A 198 -1.13 -13.84 -11.28
N PRO A 199 -2.10 -14.22 -12.14
CA PRO A 199 -2.77 -15.52 -12.05
C PRO A 199 -1.80 -16.69 -12.23
N TRP A 200 -0.88 -16.58 -13.17
CA TRP A 200 0.13 -17.60 -13.44
C TRP A 200 1.02 -17.81 -12.19
N LEU A 201 1.62 -16.74 -11.66
CA LEU A 201 2.48 -16.82 -10.48
C LEU A 201 1.70 -17.32 -9.25
N THR A 202 0.43 -16.92 -9.08
CA THR A 202 -0.44 -17.42 -8.02
C THR A 202 -0.61 -18.94 -8.12
N ALA A 203 -0.88 -19.44 -9.33
CA ALA A 203 -1.05 -20.88 -9.58
C ALA A 203 0.26 -21.63 -9.33
N ALA A 204 1.39 -21.12 -9.78
CA ALA A 204 2.71 -21.71 -9.55
C ALA A 204 3.03 -21.83 -8.06
N LEU A 205 2.83 -20.76 -7.28
CA LEU A 205 3.04 -20.78 -5.84
C LEU A 205 2.09 -21.77 -5.12
N ARG A 206 0.81 -21.80 -5.48
CA ARG A 206 -0.15 -22.76 -4.95
C ARG A 206 0.21 -24.21 -5.31
N GLY A 207 0.69 -24.45 -6.52
CA GLY A 207 1.20 -25.74 -6.97
C GLY A 207 2.38 -26.26 -6.14
N LEU A 208 3.19 -25.35 -5.62
CA LEU A 208 4.27 -25.66 -4.65
C LEU A 208 3.75 -25.88 -3.22
N GLY A 209 2.43 -25.76 -2.97
CA GLY A 209 1.80 -25.99 -1.67
C GLY A 209 1.82 -24.79 -0.74
N PHE A 210 2.14 -23.59 -1.23
CA PHE A 210 2.07 -22.39 -0.43
C PHE A 210 0.63 -21.89 -0.30
N GLN A 211 0.33 -21.30 0.86
CA GLN A 211 -0.91 -20.55 1.05
C GLN A 211 -0.72 -19.14 0.47
N VAL A 212 -1.40 -18.85 -0.63
CA VAL A 212 -1.27 -17.56 -1.33
C VAL A 212 -2.54 -16.75 -1.14
N CYS A 213 -2.38 -15.51 -0.65
CA CYS A 213 -3.48 -14.55 -0.55
C CYS A 213 -3.86 -14.03 -1.93
N ASP A 214 -5.16 -13.93 -2.19
CA ASP A 214 -5.66 -13.28 -3.40
C ASP A 214 -5.22 -11.82 -3.41
N SER A 215 -4.71 -11.36 -4.55
CA SER A 215 -4.16 -10.02 -4.68
C SER A 215 -4.74 -9.30 -5.89
N HIS A 216 -4.93 -7.99 -5.75
CA HIS A 216 -5.24 -7.05 -6.83
C HIS A 216 -4.03 -6.18 -7.20
N ALA A 217 -2.94 -6.28 -6.43
CA ALA A 217 -1.72 -5.51 -6.64
C ALA A 217 -0.72 -6.23 -7.57
N ASN A 218 0.41 -5.58 -7.80
CA ASN A 218 1.55 -6.14 -8.54
C ASN A 218 2.50 -6.95 -7.64
N TYR A 219 1.97 -7.56 -6.57
CA TYR A 219 2.68 -8.45 -5.65
C TYR A 219 1.73 -9.46 -5.05
N LEU A 220 2.29 -10.55 -4.55
CA LEU A 220 1.58 -11.62 -3.84
C LEU A 220 2.14 -11.76 -2.43
N LEU A 221 1.26 -11.89 -1.44
CA LEU A 221 1.58 -12.33 -0.09
C LEU A 221 1.31 -13.82 0.00
N PHE A 222 2.28 -14.58 0.53
CA PHE A 222 2.11 -16.02 0.73
C PHE A 222 2.78 -16.50 2.02
N HIS A 223 2.32 -17.64 2.51
CA HIS A 223 2.92 -18.33 3.66
C HIS A 223 3.62 -19.61 3.21
N GLY A 224 4.85 -19.82 3.70
CA GLY A 224 5.69 -20.98 3.39
C GLY A 224 6.69 -21.28 4.53
N PRO A 225 7.62 -22.22 4.33
CA PRO A 225 8.62 -22.58 5.33
C PRO A 225 9.45 -21.39 5.81
N GLN A 226 9.82 -21.39 7.09
CA GLN A 226 10.73 -20.37 7.64
C GLN A 226 12.12 -20.46 6.97
N GLY A 227 12.79 -19.31 6.83
CA GLY A 227 14.12 -19.25 6.22
C GLY A 227 14.12 -19.22 4.69
N LEU A 228 12.97 -19.29 4.03
CA LEU A 228 12.86 -19.33 2.57
C LEU A 228 13.53 -18.11 1.90
N HIS A 229 13.44 -16.93 2.49
CA HIS A 229 14.07 -15.71 1.97
C HIS A 229 15.62 -15.82 1.95
N THR A 230 16.22 -16.47 2.95
CA THR A 230 17.67 -16.71 2.99
C THR A 230 18.09 -17.76 1.95
N ALA A 231 17.34 -18.87 1.87
CA ALA A 231 17.61 -19.93 0.89
C ALA A 231 17.50 -19.46 -0.57
N LEU A 232 16.63 -18.51 -0.85
CA LEU A 232 16.50 -17.87 -2.18
C LEU A 232 17.60 -16.83 -2.42
N LEU A 233 18.01 -16.10 -1.39
CA LEU A 233 19.09 -15.11 -1.52
C LEU A 233 20.40 -15.78 -1.92
N ASP A 234 20.70 -16.99 -1.39
CA ASP A 234 21.85 -17.81 -1.78
C ASP A 234 21.80 -18.24 -3.27
N ARG A 235 20.63 -18.13 -3.89
CA ARG A 235 20.41 -18.38 -5.33
C ARG A 235 20.30 -17.09 -6.16
N GLY A 236 20.62 -15.94 -5.56
CA GLY A 236 20.56 -14.64 -6.22
C GLY A 236 19.14 -14.04 -6.34
N ILE A 237 18.15 -14.62 -5.66
CA ILE A 237 16.76 -14.15 -5.70
C ILE A 237 16.36 -13.57 -4.34
N ALA A 238 16.03 -12.28 -4.31
CA ALA A 238 15.57 -11.61 -3.11
C ALA A 238 14.05 -11.57 -3.03
N ILE A 239 13.48 -12.13 -1.96
CA ILE A 239 12.06 -11.98 -1.61
C ILE A 239 11.91 -11.22 -0.30
N ARG A 240 10.80 -10.52 -0.10
CA ARG A 240 10.54 -9.78 1.13
C ARG A 240 9.99 -10.71 2.22
N SER A 241 10.73 -10.90 3.31
CA SER A 241 10.18 -11.45 4.55
C SER A 241 9.22 -10.43 5.18
N CYS A 242 8.02 -10.86 5.55
CA CYS A 242 6.98 -10.03 6.16
C CYS A 242 6.80 -10.31 7.66
N CYS A 243 7.76 -10.96 8.31
CA CYS A 243 7.69 -11.30 9.72
C CYS A 243 7.66 -10.08 10.66
N ASP A 244 8.09 -8.92 10.18
CA ASP A 244 8.09 -7.65 10.87
C ASP A 244 6.78 -6.84 10.72
N TYR A 245 5.83 -7.32 9.92
CA TYR A 245 4.52 -6.71 9.85
C TYR A 245 3.66 -7.12 11.06
N CYS A 246 3.05 -6.15 11.72
CA CYS A 246 2.12 -6.42 12.81
C CYS A 246 0.98 -7.33 12.33
N GLY A 247 0.72 -8.43 13.02
CA GLY A 247 -0.29 -9.42 12.64
C GLY A 247 0.20 -10.52 11.69
N LEU A 248 1.47 -10.46 11.23
CA LEU A 248 2.13 -11.55 10.53
C LEU A 248 3.29 -12.09 11.38
N GLY A 249 3.63 -13.34 11.16
CA GLY A 249 4.74 -14.01 11.83
C GLY A 249 5.79 -14.54 10.86
N PRO A 250 6.73 -15.34 11.33
CA PRO A 250 7.67 -16.07 10.46
C PRO A 250 6.94 -16.93 9.44
N GLY A 251 7.51 -17.06 8.25
CA GLY A 251 6.92 -17.83 7.14
C GLY A 251 6.05 -17.00 6.19
N TRP A 252 5.77 -15.73 6.50
CA TRP A 252 5.09 -14.83 5.58
C TRP A 252 6.07 -14.10 4.68
N TYR A 253 5.81 -14.15 3.38
CA TYR A 253 6.67 -13.54 2.35
C TYR A 253 5.84 -12.78 1.33
N ARG A 254 6.46 -11.73 0.75
CA ARG A 254 5.88 -10.98 -0.36
C ARG A 254 6.83 -11.02 -1.55
N VAL A 255 6.29 -11.32 -2.73
CA VAL A 255 7.02 -11.30 -4.01
C VAL A 255 6.33 -10.35 -4.98
N ALA A 256 7.11 -9.71 -5.86
CA ALA A 256 6.56 -8.89 -6.92
C ALA A 256 6.09 -9.79 -8.08
N VAL A 257 5.01 -9.39 -8.74
CA VAL A 257 4.63 -9.90 -10.05
C VAL A 257 5.52 -9.18 -11.07
N ARG A 258 6.30 -9.95 -11.84
CA ARG A 258 7.26 -9.44 -12.81
C ARG A 258 6.96 -9.96 -14.21
N LEU A 259 7.93 -9.86 -15.14
CA LEU A 259 7.82 -10.48 -16.45
C LEU A 259 7.91 -12.01 -16.32
N HIS A 260 7.40 -12.71 -17.32
CA HIS A 260 7.23 -14.17 -17.29
C HIS A 260 8.50 -14.92 -16.92
N GLU A 261 9.60 -14.64 -17.60
CA GLU A 261 10.92 -15.27 -17.37
C GLU A 261 11.41 -15.09 -15.92
N GLU A 262 11.16 -13.92 -15.32
CA GLU A 262 11.55 -13.65 -13.93
C GLU A 262 10.63 -14.37 -12.93
N ASN A 263 9.33 -14.50 -13.25
CA ASN A 263 8.37 -15.26 -12.45
C ASN A 263 8.65 -16.75 -12.51
N GLU A 264 9.04 -17.28 -13.67
CA GLU A 264 9.50 -18.67 -13.84
C GLU A 264 10.75 -18.95 -13.02
N ALA A 265 11.77 -18.10 -13.12
CA ALA A 265 13.00 -18.24 -12.34
C ALA A 265 12.73 -18.23 -10.82
N LEU A 266 11.81 -17.38 -10.37
CA LEU A 266 11.34 -17.37 -8.97
C LEU A 266 10.67 -18.70 -8.60
N ALA A 267 9.74 -19.20 -9.43
CA ALA A 267 9.00 -20.43 -9.15
C ALA A 267 9.94 -21.65 -9.10
N GLU A 268 10.90 -21.76 -10.02
CA GLU A 268 11.92 -22.80 -10.04
C GLU A 268 12.83 -22.77 -8.80
N ALA A 269 13.29 -21.58 -8.41
CA ALA A 269 14.12 -21.42 -7.22
C ALA A 269 13.35 -21.78 -5.94
N LEU A 270 12.05 -21.43 -5.87
CA LEU A 270 11.17 -21.84 -4.78
C LEU A 270 10.97 -23.35 -4.75
N ALA A 271 10.73 -24.00 -5.91
CA ALA A 271 10.61 -25.45 -6.01
C ALA A 271 11.86 -26.16 -5.48
N CYS A 272 13.03 -25.72 -5.91
CA CYS A 272 14.32 -26.23 -5.41
C CYS A 272 14.47 -26.02 -3.89
N ALA A 273 14.09 -24.86 -3.38
CA ALA A 273 14.24 -24.54 -1.95
C ALA A 273 13.33 -25.39 -1.05
N VAL A 274 12.18 -25.88 -1.56
CA VAL A 274 11.28 -26.79 -0.82
C VAL A 274 11.46 -28.27 -1.19
N GLY A 275 12.51 -28.63 -1.95
CA GLY A 275 12.81 -30.02 -2.33
C GLY A 275 11.81 -30.63 -3.31
N ARG A 276 11.12 -29.83 -4.09
CA ARG A 276 10.25 -30.26 -5.19
C ARG A 276 11.00 -30.10 -6.52
N LYS A 277 11.01 -31.16 -7.32
CA LYS A 277 11.56 -31.17 -8.68
C LYS A 277 10.46 -30.88 -9.70
#